data_89a7e09a53ea4015d28202b8564a8aca
#
_entry.id   89a7e09a53ea4015d28202b8564a8aca
#
_cell.length_a   1.000
_cell.length_b   1.000
_cell.length_c   1.000
_cell.angle_alpha   90.00
_cell.angle_beta   90.00
_cell.angle_gamma   90.00
#
_symmetry.space_group_name_H-M   'P 1'
#
loop_
_entity.id
_entity.type
_entity.pdbx_description
1 polymer ?
#
loop_
_entity_poly.entity_id
_entity_poly.type
_entity_poly.pdbx_seq_one_letter_code
_entity_poly.pdbx_strand_id
1 'polypeptide(L)'
;CMRIRRVERKVENRMANWVSAGCGVIANELAQAMEKRGQKLYGVVNRTPEKAVAFAEKYGVQKVFTSFQDVCADPAVDIIYISTPHNTHIHFLRKALAAGKHVLCEKSITLNSEELEEAVQLAKEHGVVLAEAMTIYHMPIYKELKKRMDAGKFGELRVIQMNFGSYKEYDMKNRFF
;
A
#
# COMPACT_ATOMS: atom_id res chain seq x y z
N CYS A 1 27.47 -15.53 14.06
CA CYS A 1 26.14 -15.33 14.66
C CYS A 1 25.97 -13.85 14.98
N MET A 2 25.36 -13.10 14.06
CA MET A 2 25.19 -11.66 14.18
C MET A 2 23.86 -11.40 14.92
N ARG A 3 23.94 -10.99 16.18
CA ARG A 3 22.78 -10.59 16.98
C ARG A 3 22.22 -9.30 16.40
N ILE A 4 21.06 -9.37 15.74
CA ILE A 4 20.27 -8.19 15.40
C ILE A 4 19.83 -7.55 16.70
N ARG A 5 20.38 -6.39 17.05
CA ARG A 5 19.86 -5.57 18.15
C ARG A 5 18.48 -5.09 17.77
N ARG A 6 17.48 -5.70 18.40
CA ARG A 6 16.11 -5.21 18.37
C ARG A 6 16.13 -3.83 19.02
N VAL A 7 15.97 -2.78 18.23
CA VAL A 7 15.69 -1.45 18.76
C VAL A 7 14.29 -1.51 19.31
N GLU A 8 14.15 -1.65 20.62
CA GLU A 8 12.87 -1.51 21.30
C GLU A 8 12.47 -0.04 21.20
N ARG A 9 11.78 0.34 20.12
CA ARG A 9 10.97 1.55 20.17
C ARG A 9 9.87 1.26 21.19
N LYS A 10 9.76 2.10 22.23
CA LYS A 10 8.57 2.15 23.06
C LYS A 10 7.38 2.30 22.12
N VAL A 11 6.61 1.24 21.95
CA VAL A 11 5.34 1.28 21.24
C VAL A 11 4.41 2.02 22.19
N GLU A 12 4.35 3.33 22.05
CA GLU A 12 3.20 4.05 22.57
C GLU A 12 1.99 3.43 21.89
N ASN A 13 0.98 3.08 22.70
CA ASN A 13 -0.22 2.34 22.29
C ASN A 13 -1.16 3.26 21.48
N ARG A 14 -0.59 4.03 20.51
CA ARG A 14 -1.34 4.87 19.59
C ARG A 14 -1.52 4.16 18.26
N MET A 15 -2.64 4.41 17.62
CA MET A 15 -2.90 3.97 16.27
C MET A 15 -1.94 4.64 15.29
N ALA A 16 -1.43 3.86 14.34
CA ALA A 16 -0.53 4.39 13.31
C ALA A 16 -1.24 5.42 12.43
N ASN A 17 -0.58 6.52 12.13
CA ASN A 17 -1.05 7.57 11.25
C ASN A 17 -0.74 7.21 9.80
N TRP A 18 -1.79 6.99 9.02
CA TRP A 18 -1.72 6.64 7.61
C TRP A 18 -1.93 7.85 6.72
N VAL A 19 -1.12 7.96 5.68
CA VAL A 19 -1.29 8.95 4.61
C VAL A 19 -1.51 8.25 3.28
N SER A 20 -2.53 8.67 2.53
CA SER A 20 -2.73 8.21 1.15
C SER A 20 -2.01 9.10 0.17
N ALA A 21 -1.10 8.53 -0.62
CA ALA A 21 -0.53 9.15 -1.81
C ALA A 21 -1.35 8.71 -3.03
N GLY A 22 -2.28 9.56 -3.43
CA GLY A 22 -3.30 9.31 -4.45
C GLY A 22 -4.71 9.33 -3.88
N CYS A 23 -5.68 9.70 -4.74
CA CYS A 23 -7.12 9.81 -4.43
C CYS A 23 -7.97 9.01 -5.45
N GLY A 24 -7.39 7.98 -6.06
CA GLY A 24 -8.07 7.13 -7.05
C GLY A 24 -9.09 6.17 -6.42
N VAL A 25 -9.64 5.28 -7.25
CA VAL A 25 -10.65 4.30 -6.84
C VAL A 25 -10.16 3.48 -5.65
N ILE A 26 -8.94 2.94 -5.72
CA ILE A 26 -8.39 2.07 -4.68
C ILE A 26 -8.12 2.83 -3.37
N ALA A 27 -7.71 4.11 -3.45
CA ALA A 27 -7.58 4.94 -2.24
C ALA A 27 -8.94 5.15 -1.55
N ASN A 28 -10.02 5.30 -2.32
CA ASN A 28 -11.38 5.37 -1.78
C ASN A 28 -11.78 4.06 -1.09
N GLU A 29 -11.42 2.91 -1.65
CA GLU A 29 -11.68 1.60 -1.04
C GLU A 29 -10.94 1.44 0.29
N LEU A 30 -9.67 1.87 0.37
CA LEU A 30 -8.93 1.87 1.62
C LEU A 30 -9.60 2.77 2.67
N ALA A 31 -9.96 4.01 2.30
CA ALA A 31 -10.60 4.95 3.22
C ALA A 31 -11.92 4.38 3.78
N GLN A 32 -12.75 3.78 2.92
CA GLN A 32 -14.00 3.10 3.33
C GLN A 32 -13.74 1.90 4.25
N ALA A 33 -12.69 1.12 3.97
CA ALA A 33 -12.33 -0.02 4.80
C ALA A 33 -11.84 0.42 6.19
N MET A 34 -11.10 1.53 6.27
CA MET A 34 -10.67 2.12 7.54
C MET A 34 -11.87 2.68 8.31
N GLU A 35 -12.78 3.38 7.65
CA GLU A 35 -14.00 3.93 8.25
C GLU A 35 -14.87 2.83 8.89
N LYS A 36 -15.07 1.70 8.20
CA LYS A 36 -15.78 0.53 8.76
C LYS A 36 -15.12 -0.04 10.02
N ARG A 37 -13.86 0.28 10.27
CA ARG A 37 -13.11 -0.10 11.46
C ARG A 37 -13.00 1.00 12.50
N GLY A 38 -13.72 2.11 12.30
CA GLY A 38 -13.64 3.27 13.18
C GLY A 38 -12.32 4.04 13.08
N GLN A 39 -11.58 3.86 11.98
CA GLN A 39 -10.29 4.50 11.73
C GLN A 39 -10.42 5.53 10.61
N LYS A 40 -9.55 6.53 10.62
CA LYS A 40 -9.46 7.53 9.55
C LYS A 40 -8.02 7.70 9.09
N LEU A 41 -7.86 8.10 7.84
CA LEU A 41 -6.58 8.54 7.34
C LEU A 41 -6.17 9.83 8.07
N TYR A 42 -4.90 9.90 8.46
CA TYR A 42 -4.30 11.12 9.00
C TYR A 42 -4.13 12.17 7.92
N GLY A 43 -3.71 11.76 6.73
CA GLY A 43 -3.45 12.69 5.66
C GLY A 43 -3.66 12.12 4.28
N VAL A 44 -3.66 13.04 3.32
CA VAL A 44 -3.76 12.75 1.89
C VAL A 44 -2.89 13.72 1.10
N VAL A 45 -2.27 13.21 0.03
CA VAL A 45 -1.57 14.01 -0.98
C VAL A 45 -1.98 13.53 -2.37
N ASN A 46 -2.19 14.46 -3.28
CA ASN A 46 -2.48 14.15 -4.68
C ASN A 46 -1.89 15.21 -5.61
N ARG A 47 -1.51 14.81 -6.83
CA ARG A 47 -1.00 15.73 -7.86
C ARG A 47 -1.97 16.87 -8.19
N THR A 48 -3.27 16.60 -8.10
CA THR A 48 -4.36 17.58 -8.29
C THR A 48 -4.89 17.97 -6.92
N PRO A 49 -4.59 19.18 -6.41
CA PRO A 49 -4.93 19.58 -5.05
C PRO A 49 -6.43 19.50 -4.75
N GLU A 50 -7.28 19.89 -5.71
CA GLU A 50 -8.75 19.90 -5.54
C GLU A 50 -9.28 18.48 -5.28
N LYS A 51 -8.66 17.45 -5.88
CA LYS A 51 -9.02 16.07 -5.62
C LYS A 51 -8.63 15.61 -4.21
N ALA A 52 -7.51 16.13 -3.69
CA ALA A 52 -7.08 15.82 -2.33
C ALA A 52 -8.02 16.47 -1.30
N VAL A 53 -8.44 17.72 -1.55
CA VAL A 53 -9.40 18.44 -0.71
C VAL A 53 -10.75 17.71 -0.69
N ALA A 54 -11.32 17.39 -1.86
CA ALA A 54 -12.59 16.68 -1.96
C ALA A 54 -12.55 15.30 -1.29
N PHE A 55 -11.42 14.58 -1.42
CA PHE A 55 -11.19 13.31 -0.75
C PHE A 55 -11.14 13.48 0.78
N ALA A 56 -10.45 14.52 1.26
CA ALA A 56 -10.33 14.81 2.68
C ALA A 56 -11.69 15.16 3.30
N GLU A 57 -12.48 15.99 2.64
CA GLU A 57 -13.84 16.33 3.07
C GLU A 57 -14.74 15.08 3.14
N LYS A 58 -14.69 14.24 2.11
CA LYS A 58 -15.51 13.02 2.01
C LYS A 58 -15.26 12.04 3.16
N TYR A 59 -14.00 11.84 3.55
CA TYR A 59 -13.62 10.82 4.53
C TYR A 59 -13.17 11.39 5.89
N GLY A 60 -13.28 12.70 6.07
CA GLY A 60 -12.86 13.37 7.30
C GLY A 60 -11.37 13.20 7.59
N VAL A 61 -10.53 13.27 6.53
CA VAL A 61 -9.07 13.22 6.66
C VAL A 61 -8.57 14.49 7.31
N GLN A 62 -7.65 14.37 8.28
CA GLN A 62 -7.26 15.52 9.10
C GLN A 62 -6.36 16.52 8.35
N LYS A 63 -5.53 16.06 7.41
CA LYS A 63 -4.51 16.89 6.77
C LYS A 63 -4.44 16.64 5.27
N VAL A 64 -4.48 17.73 4.50
CA VAL A 64 -4.16 17.73 3.07
C VAL A 64 -2.74 18.26 2.92
N PHE A 65 -1.85 17.42 2.38
CA PHE A 65 -0.47 17.80 2.13
C PHE A 65 -0.32 18.45 0.75
N THR A 66 0.52 19.47 0.65
CA THR A 66 0.78 20.18 -0.60
C THR A 66 1.77 19.45 -1.50
N SER A 67 2.70 18.69 -0.89
CA SER A 67 3.67 17.87 -1.62
C SER A 67 3.93 16.53 -0.95
N PHE A 68 4.45 15.57 -1.70
CA PHE A 68 4.89 14.30 -1.13
C PHE A 68 6.12 14.45 -0.23
N GLN A 69 6.92 15.50 -0.46
CA GLN A 69 8.05 15.81 0.40
C GLN A 69 7.60 16.20 1.81
N ASP A 70 6.48 16.95 1.91
CA ASP A 70 5.90 17.31 3.20
C ASP A 70 5.37 16.09 3.96
N VAL A 71 4.82 15.11 3.23
CA VAL A 71 4.43 13.82 3.83
C VAL A 71 5.63 13.09 4.43
N CYS A 72 6.73 13.02 3.67
CA CYS A 72 7.95 12.38 4.13
C CYS A 72 8.59 13.08 5.33
N ALA A 73 8.52 14.41 5.36
CA ALA A 73 9.10 15.24 6.41
C ALA A 73 8.25 15.28 7.70
N ASP A 74 6.97 14.95 7.65
CA ASP A 74 6.09 15.00 8.81
C ASP A 74 6.39 13.84 9.79
N PRO A 75 6.87 14.12 11.02
CA PRO A 75 7.20 13.09 12.00
C PRO A 75 5.97 12.33 12.51
N ALA A 76 4.78 12.89 12.36
CA ALA A 76 3.54 12.23 12.75
C ALA A 76 3.11 11.13 11.79
N VAL A 77 3.63 11.10 10.56
CA VAL A 77 3.31 10.08 9.57
C VAL A 77 4.08 8.80 9.86
N ASP A 78 3.37 7.70 10.04
CA ASP A 78 3.96 6.37 10.27
C ASP A 78 3.98 5.54 8.99
N ILE A 79 2.85 5.52 8.26
CA ILE A 79 2.63 4.63 7.12
C ILE A 79 2.14 5.44 5.93
N ILE A 80 2.76 5.20 4.78
CA ILE A 80 2.34 5.80 3.51
C ILE A 80 1.73 4.69 2.64
N TYR A 81 0.48 4.90 2.22
CA TYR A 81 -0.18 4.08 1.21
C TYR A 81 0.00 4.71 -0.17
N ILE A 82 0.71 4.02 -1.06
CA ILE A 82 0.98 4.50 -2.41
C ILE A 82 -0.02 3.86 -3.38
N SER A 83 -0.91 4.68 -3.95
CA SER A 83 -1.95 4.29 -4.91
C SER A 83 -1.90 5.15 -6.19
N THR A 84 -0.73 5.59 -6.55
CA THR A 84 -0.44 6.34 -7.76
C THR A 84 -0.33 5.41 -8.99
N PRO A 85 -0.16 5.91 -10.23
CA PRO A 85 0.11 5.05 -11.38
C PRO A 85 1.39 4.21 -11.20
N HIS A 86 1.37 2.96 -11.68
CA HIS A 86 2.44 1.96 -11.48
C HIS A 86 3.84 2.48 -11.85
N ASN A 87 3.95 3.20 -12.97
CA ASN A 87 5.21 3.77 -13.44
C ASN A 87 5.78 4.90 -12.56
N THR A 88 5.06 5.29 -11.54
CA THR A 88 5.50 6.32 -10.59
C THR A 88 5.87 5.75 -9.23
N HIS A 89 5.52 4.50 -8.94
CA HIS A 89 5.70 3.89 -7.62
C HIS A 89 7.12 4.01 -7.11
N ILE A 90 8.12 3.68 -7.92
CA ILE A 90 9.52 3.70 -7.52
C ILE A 90 9.98 5.09 -7.02
N HIS A 91 9.48 6.17 -7.61
CA HIS A 91 9.82 7.53 -7.19
C HIS A 91 9.27 7.85 -5.78
N PHE A 92 8.09 7.34 -5.47
CA PHE A 92 7.48 7.49 -4.14
C PHE A 92 8.14 6.56 -3.13
N LEU A 93 8.44 5.32 -3.51
CA LEU A 93 9.12 4.33 -2.67
C LEU A 93 10.47 4.84 -2.19
N ARG A 94 11.33 5.32 -3.10
CA ARG A 94 12.63 5.88 -2.76
C ARG A 94 12.54 6.95 -1.68
N LYS A 95 11.62 7.91 -1.84
CA LYS A 95 11.46 9.02 -0.90
C LYS A 95 10.89 8.59 0.45
N ALA A 96 9.85 7.76 0.43
CA ALA A 96 9.18 7.30 1.65
C ALA A 96 10.09 6.43 2.50
N LEU A 97 10.76 5.44 1.88
CA LEU A 97 11.65 4.52 2.57
C LEU A 97 12.89 5.23 3.13
N ALA A 98 13.53 6.11 2.34
CA ALA A 98 14.65 6.92 2.79
C ALA A 98 14.27 7.88 3.94
N ALA A 99 13.02 8.31 4.01
CA ALA A 99 12.50 9.10 5.12
C ALA A 99 12.10 8.26 6.36
N GLY A 100 12.36 6.95 6.34
CA GLY A 100 12.05 6.06 7.46
C GLY A 100 10.56 5.80 7.66
N LYS A 101 9.75 5.89 6.59
CA LYS A 101 8.32 5.61 6.64
C LYS A 101 8.01 4.19 6.23
N HIS A 102 7.08 3.54 6.93
CA HIS A 102 6.52 2.26 6.46
C HIS A 102 5.69 2.49 5.20
N VAL A 103 5.69 1.53 4.29
CA VAL A 103 4.98 1.67 3.02
C VAL A 103 4.12 0.45 2.72
N LEU A 104 2.84 0.71 2.36
CA LEU A 104 1.97 -0.19 1.64
C LEU A 104 1.81 0.36 0.23
N CYS A 105 2.30 -0.36 -0.77
CA CYS A 105 2.25 0.07 -2.17
C CYS A 105 1.28 -0.78 -2.98
N GLU A 106 0.48 -0.15 -3.83
CA GLU A 106 -0.40 -0.88 -4.74
C GLU A 106 0.37 -1.76 -5.72
N LYS A 107 -0.33 -2.77 -6.19
CA LYS A 107 0.15 -3.70 -7.22
C LYS A 107 0.14 -2.98 -8.59
N SER A 108 1.09 -3.21 -9.45
CA SER A 108 2.38 -3.87 -9.23
C SER A 108 3.31 -2.89 -8.55
N ILE A 109 3.99 -3.36 -7.52
CA ILE A 109 4.80 -2.51 -6.65
C ILE A 109 5.91 -1.76 -7.41
N THR A 110 6.54 -2.43 -8.38
CA THR A 110 7.55 -1.88 -9.30
C THR A 110 7.34 -2.40 -10.71
N LEU A 111 8.06 -1.86 -11.68
CA LEU A 111 7.98 -2.28 -13.09
C LEU A 111 8.98 -3.41 -13.43
N ASN A 112 10.01 -3.60 -12.63
CA ASN A 112 11.06 -4.59 -12.84
C ASN A 112 11.68 -5.04 -11.50
N SER A 113 12.52 -6.06 -11.55
CA SER A 113 13.19 -6.64 -10.39
C SER A 113 14.21 -5.71 -9.76
N GLU A 114 14.93 -4.95 -10.57
CA GLU A 114 15.97 -4.02 -10.11
C GLU A 114 15.40 -2.93 -9.21
N GLU A 115 14.27 -2.35 -9.62
CA GLU A 115 13.54 -1.37 -8.79
C GLU A 115 13.02 -1.99 -7.49
N LEU A 116 12.58 -3.26 -7.53
CA LEU A 116 12.12 -3.97 -6.35
C LEU A 116 13.27 -4.24 -5.38
N GLU A 117 14.40 -4.70 -5.89
CA GLU A 117 15.60 -4.97 -5.08
C GLU A 117 16.10 -3.71 -4.40
N GLU A 118 16.14 -2.58 -5.12
CA GLU A 118 16.47 -1.27 -4.58
C GLU A 118 15.51 -0.87 -3.44
N ALA A 119 14.20 -0.98 -3.66
CA ALA A 119 13.20 -0.64 -2.65
C ALA A 119 13.30 -1.53 -1.40
N VAL A 120 13.52 -2.83 -1.59
CA VAL A 120 13.73 -3.79 -0.48
C VAL A 120 15.00 -3.45 0.30
N GLN A 121 16.08 -3.07 -0.39
CA GLN A 121 17.32 -2.69 0.25
C GLN A 121 17.15 -1.42 1.09
N LEU A 122 16.51 -0.38 0.56
CA LEU A 122 16.18 0.84 1.28
C LEU A 122 15.32 0.56 2.52
N ALA A 123 14.32 -0.30 2.40
CA ALA A 123 13.48 -0.68 3.54
C ALA A 123 14.29 -1.35 4.66
N LYS A 124 15.23 -2.23 4.31
CA LYS A 124 16.12 -2.88 5.27
C LYS A 124 17.08 -1.88 5.96
N GLU A 125 17.68 -0.99 5.18
CA GLU A 125 18.63 0.02 5.69
C GLU A 125 17.99 0.96 6.70
N HIS A 126 16.74 1.35 6.44
CA HIS A 126 15.99 2.25 7.31
C HIS A 126 15.14 1.53 8.37
N GLY A 127 15.14 0.19 8.40
CA GLY A 127 14.40 -0.62 9.39
C GLY A 127 12.90 -0.44 9.32
N VAL A 128 12.34 -0.23 8.11
CA VAL A 128 10.91 -0.03 7.86
C VAL A 128 10.29 -1.19 7.10
N VAL A 129 8.97 -1.29 7.18
CA VAL A 129 8.20 -2.30 6.46
C VAL A 129 7.86 -1.78 5.07
N LEU A 130 8.15 -2.59 4.06
CA LEU A 130 7.65 -2.45 2.70
C LEU A 130 6.73 -3.63 2.39
N ALA A 131 5.50 -3.35 1.98
CA ALA A 131 4.54 -4.37 1.60
C ALA A 131 3.81 -3.99 0.31
N GLU A 132 3.52 -4.99 -0.52
CA GLU A 132 2.66 -4.85 -1.69
C GLU A 132 1.20 -5.15 -1.32
N ALA A 133 0.26 -4.38 -1.85
CA ALA A 133 -1.17 -4.52 -1.58
C ALA A 133 -1.79 -5.69 -2.38
N MET A 134 -1.29 -6.91 -2.14
CA MET A 134 -1.80 -8.14 -2.73
C MET A 134 -3.01 -8.65 -1.95
N THR A 135 -4.16 -8.03 -2.18
CA THR A 135 -5.41 -8.29 -1.45
C THR A 135 -5.87 -9.75 -1.52
N ILE A 136 -5.53 -10.47 -2.60
CA ILE A 136 -5.89 -11.88 -2.78
C ILE A 136 -5.41 -12.76 -1.62
N TYR A 137 -4.23 -12.50 -1.04
CA TYR A 137 -3.70 -13.27 0.08
C TYR A 137 -4.50 -13.10 1.38
N HIS A 138 -5.33 -12.07 1.44
CA HIS A 138 -6.15 -11.75 2.61
C HIS A 138 -7.61 -12.22 2.46
N MET A 139 -8.00 -12.67 1.26
CA MET A 139 -9.36 -13.18 1.01
C MET A 139 -9.62 -14.47 1.79
N PRO A 140 -10.78 -14.60 2.45
CA PRO A 140 -11.13 -15.81 3.23
C PRO A 140 -11.05 -17.09 2.40
N ILE A 141 -11.54 -17.05 1.16
CA ILE A 141 -11.51 -18.20 0.26
C ILE A 141 -10.08 -18.66 -0.06
N TYR A 142 -9.17 -17.70 -0.31
CA TYR A 142 -7.76 -18.00 -0.58
C TYR A 142 -7.08 -18.62 0.64
N LYS A 143 -7.33 -18.09 1.83
CA LYS A 143 -6.78 -18.63 3.09
C LYS A 143 -7.26 -20.05 3.35
N GLU A 144 -8.55 -20.32 3.14
CA GLU A 144 -9.11 -21.67 3.28
C GLU A 144 -8.56 -22.64 2.24
N LEU A 145 -8.46 -22.20 0.96
CA LEU A 145 -7.85 -23.00 -0.09
C LEU A 145 -6.40 -23.37 0.26
N LYS A 146 -5.59 -22.38 0.64
CA LYS A 146 -4.19 -22.61 1.04
C LYS A 146 -4.10 -23.59 2.21
N LYS A 147 -4.91 -23.43 3.24
CA LYS A 147 -4.95 -24.35 4.38
C LYS A 147 -5.23 -25.78 3.95
N ARG A 148 -6.17 -26.01 3.03
CA ARG A 148 -6.48 -27.34 2.51
C ARG A 148 -5.34 -27.91 1.66
N MET A 149 -4.69 -27.07 0.87
CA MET A 149 -3.51 -27.45 0.09
C MET A 149 -2.37 -27.90 1.02
N ASP A 150 -2.04 -27.08 2.03
CA ASP A 150 -0.98 -27.36 2.99
C ASP A 150 -1.28 -28.65 3.82
N ALA A 151 -2.56 -28.96 4.03
CA ALA A 151 -3.00 -30.20 4.68
C ALA A 151 -3.05 -31.41 3.74
N GLY A 152 -2.56 -31.29 2.50
CA GLY A 152 -2.53 -32.38 1.52
C GLY A 152 -3.90 -32.85 1.02
N LYS A 153 -4.98 -32.07 1.25
CA LYS A 153 -6.34 -32.49 0.89
C LYS A 153 -6.57 -32.66 -0.61
N PHE A 154 -5.72 -32.10 -1.44
CA PHE A 154 -5.77 -32.21 -2.91
C PHE A 154 -4.70 -33.16 -3.48
N GLY A 155 -3.93 -33.83 -2.62
CA GLY A 155 -2.79 -34.64 -3.06
C GLY A 155 -1.66 -33.77 -3.64
N GLU A 156 -0.87 -34.37 -4.55
CA GLU A 156 0.17 -33.61 -5.24
C GLU A 156 -0.43 -32.65 -6.28
N LEU A 157 -0.22 -31.37 -6.08
CA LEU A 157 -0.75 -30.34 -6.98
C LEU A 157 0.08 -30.29 -8.27
N ARG A 158 -0.54 -30.69 -9.39
CA ARG A 158 0.11 -30.73 -10.70
C ARG A 158 -0.28 -29.53 -11.57
N VAL A 159 -1.54 -29.12 -11.52
CA VAL A 159 -2.06 -28.02 -12.34
C VAL A 159 -3.05 -27.19 -11.53
N ILE A 160 -2.95 -25.88 -11.65
CA ILE A 160 -3.98 -24.94 -11.21
C ILE A 160 -4.44 -24.15 -12.43
N GLN A 161 -5.74 -24.14 -12.68
CA GLN A 161 -6.36 -23.30 -13.71
C GLN A 161 -7.26 -22.29 -13.04
N MET A 162 -6.99 -21.02 -13.29
CA MET A 162 -7.80 -19.91 -12.76
C MET A 162 -8.22 -18.99 -13.90
N ASN A 163 -9.49 -18.55 -13.88
CA ASN A 163 -10.00 -17.57 -14.81
C ASN A 163 -10.42 -16.33 -14.04
N PHE A 164 -9.96 -15.17 -14.48
CA PHE A 164 -10.40 -13.88 -13.98
C PHE A 164 -10.88 -13.05 -15.16
N GLY A 165 -12.16 -12.76 -15.18
CA GLY A 165 -12.78 -11.97 -16.24
C GLY A 165 -13.80 -10.99 -15.68
N SER A 166 -13.86 -9.80 -16.24
CA SER A 166 -14.94 -8.85 -15.99
C SER A 166 -15.33 -8.21 -17.31
N TYR A 167 -16.66 -8.06 -17.50
CA TYR A 167 -17.15 -7.25 -18.61
C TYR A 167 -16.89 -5.77 -18.33
N LYS A 168 -16.34 -5.05 -19.31
CA LYS A 168 -16.25 -3.60 -19.33
C LYS A 168 -16.55 -3.09 -20.73
N GLU A 169 -17.25 -1.98 -20.82
CA GLU A 169 -17.27 -1.21 -22.06
C GLU A 169 -15.86 -0.74 -22.39
N TYR A 170 -15.51 -0.87 -23.67
CA TYR A 170 -14.19 -0.50 -24.17
C TYR A 170 -14.11 1.03 -24.27
N ASP A 171 -13.25 1.64 -23.48
CA ASP A 171 -12.99 3.08 -23.52
C ASP A 171 -11.51 3.34 -23.85
N MET A 172 -11.28 3.74 -25.11
CA MET A 172 -9.93 4.07 -25.62
C MET A 172 -9.26 5.23 -24.89
N LYS A 173 -10.00 6.02 -24.14
CA LYS A 173 -9.43 7.11 -23.29
C LYS A 173 -8.99 6.60 -21.93
N ASN A 174 -9.33 5.36 -21.59
CA ASN A 174 -8.91 4.77 -20.34
C ASN A 174 -7.45 4.30 -20.45
N ARG A 175 -6.62 4.66 -19.47
CA ARG A 175 -5.20 4.31 -19.40
C ARG A 175 -4.89 2.81 -19.32
N PHE A 176 -5.88 1.96 -19.18
CA PHE A 176 -5.73 0.50 -19.13
C PHE A 176 -6.00 -0.19 -20.48
N PHE A 177 -6.18 0.60 -21.55
CA PHE A 177 -6.32 0.10 -22.92
C PHE A 177 -5.33 0.84 -23.82
#